data_7c761ce54e95ba7f8b77db65a811b00f
#
_entry.id   7c761ce54e95ba7f8b77db65a811b00f
#
_cell.length_a   1.000
_cell.length_b   1.000
_cell.length_c   1.000
_cell.angle_alpha   90.00
_cell.angle_beta   90.00
_cell.angle_gamma   90.00
#
_symmetry.space_group_name_H-M   'P 1'
#
loop_
_entity.id
_entity.type
_entity.pdbx_description
1 polymer ?
#
loop_
_entity_poly.entity_id
_entity_poly.type
_entity_poly.pdbx_seq_one_letter_code
_entity_poly.pdbx_strand_id
1 'polypeptide(L)'
;RHVSDSTTRATFEAFWGHSIQAEPGLRIPNMFDAAIDGHFKGLFVQGEDIAQSDPNTVHVMHALTSLELVIVQDLFINETAKVAHVFFPGTSFLEKDGTFTNAERRINRVRPAMRPRNGKQEWQVVAELSAALGAPMHYDDASQIMDEIAALTPTFAGVSFAKLDEVGSVQWPCNEAMPLGTPIMHEGRFVRGLGRFTPTPYVPTDEKSTRRFPLLLTTGRILSQYNVGAQTRRTA
;
A
#
# COMPACT_ATOMS: atom_id res chain seq x y z
N ARG A 1 -12.10 -7.07 -1.24
CA ARG A 1 -13.44 -6.95 -0.62
C ARG A 1 -13.33 -6.02 0.59
N HIS A 2 -14.46 -5.49 1.05
CA HIS A 2 -14.51 -4.57 2.18
C HIS A 2 -14.67 -5.30 3.51
N VAL A 3 -14.15 -4.73 4.60
CA VAL A 3 -14.38 -5.24 5.97
C VAL A 3 -15.86 -5.19 6.38
N SER A 4 -16.66 -4.33 5.76
CA SER A 4 -18.12 -4.29 5.92
C SER A 4 -18.85 -5.49 5.31
N ASP A 5 -18.21 -6.27 4.42
CA ASP A 5 -18.77 -7.53 3.92
C ASP A 5 -18.62 -8.61 5.00
N SER A 6 -19.72 -9.04 5.55
CA SER A 6 -19.74 -9.99 6.69
C SER A 6 -19.12 -11.34 6.34
N THR A 7 -19.31 -11.84 5.12
CA THR A 7 -18.76 -13.12 4.68
C THR A 7 -17.24 -13.04 4.57
N THR A 8 -16.74 -11.98 3.97
CA THR A 8 -15.28 -11.74 3.89
C THR A 8 -14.68 -11.60 5.28
N ARG A 9 -15.30 -10.80 6.15
CA ARG A 9 -14.81 -10.60 7.51
C ARG A 9 -14.77 -11.90 8.29
N ALA A 10 -15.84 -12.72 8.25
CA ALA A 10 -15.89 -14.02 8.91
C ALA A 10 -14.78 -14.97 8.46
N THR A 11 -14.39 -14.95 7.18
CA THR A 11 -13.27 -15.75 6.67
C THR A 11 -11.96 -15.37 7.36
N PHE A 12 -11.65 -14.08 7.44
CA PHE A 12 -10.43 -13.60 8.08
C PHE A 12 -10.46 -13.78 9.60
N GLU A 13 -11.61 -13.52 10.24
CA GLU A 13 -11.79 -13.73 11.69
C GLU A 13 -11.59 -15.19 12.10
N ALA A 14 -12.12 -16.13 11.29
CA ALA A 14 -11.94 -17.54 11.53
C ALA A 14 -10.48 -17.99 11.37
N PHE A 15 -9.77 -17.40 10.43
CA PHE A 15 -8.36 -17.75 10.17
C PHE A 15 -7.42 -17.15 11.21
N TRP A 16 -7.60 -15.86 11.53
CA TRP A 16 -6.72 -15.14 12.47
C TRP A 16 -7.09 -15.34 13.95
N GLY A 17 -8.27 -15.87 14.23
CA GLY A 17 -8.76 -16.06 15.60
C GLY A 17 -9.10 -14.76 16.33
N HIS A 18 -9.29 -13.68 15.61
CA HIS A 18 -9.59 -12.35 16.16
C HIS A 18 -10.75 -11.68 15.44
N SER A 19 -11.55 -10.92 16.18
CA SER A 19 -12.63 -10.12 15.58
C SER A 19 -12.05 -8.92 14.81
N ILE A 20 -12.68 -8.60 13.69
CA ILE A 20 -12.35 -7.46 12.84
C ILE A 20 -13.48 -6.44 12.89
N GLN A 21 -13.15 -5.19 13.08
CA GLN A 21 -14.13 -4.11 13.05
C GLN A 21 -14.84 -4.04 11.69
N ALA A 22 -16.18 -3.96 11.71
CA ALA A 22 -16.99 -3.93 10.50
C ALA A 22 -16.96 -2.59 9.76
N GLU A 23 -16.72 -1.51 10.49
CA GLU A 23 -16.67 -0.17 9.92
C GLU A 23 -15.32 0.06 9.24
N PRO A 24 -15.32 0.58 7.99
CA PRO A 24 -14.09 0.99 7.31
C PRO A 24 -13.35 2.07 8.08
N GLY A 25 -12.02 1.99 8.07
CA GLY A 25 -11.15 3.03 8.63
C GLY A 25 -11.22 4.35 7.87
N LEU A 26 -10.50 5.33 8.39
CA LEU A 26 -10.39 6.66 7.77
C LEU A 26 -9.60 6.61 6.46
N ARG A 27 -9.93 7.49 5.54
CA ARG A 27 -9.10 7.78 4.35
C ARG A 27 -7.97 8.73 4.74
N ILE A 28 -6.88 8.73 3.98
CA ILE A 28 -5.70 9.55 4.28
C ILE A 28 -6.03 11.03 4.60
N PRO A 29 -6.82 11.78 3.79
CA PRO A 29 -7.17 13.14 4.15
C PRO A 29 -7.90 13.26 5.49
N ASN A 30 -8.84 12.31 5.76
CA ASN A 30 -9.58 12.30 7.03
C ASN A 30 -8.72 11.87 8.23
N MET A 31 -7.63 11.11 8.00
CA MET A 31 -6.65 10.81 9.06
C MET A 31 -5.94 12.08 9.51
N PHE A 32 -5.58 12.97 8.57
CA PHE A 32 -4.94 14.25 8.89
C PHE A 32 -5.86 15.16 9.69
N ASP A 33 -7.12 15.32 9.26
CA ASP A 33 -8.10 16.10 10.01
C ASP A 33 -8.29 15.52 11.42
N ALA A 34 -8.49 14.22 11.54
CA ALA A 34 -8.69 13.54 12.83
C ALA A 34 -7.43 13.61 13.74
N ALA A 35 -6.23 13.67 13.16
CA ALA A 35 -4.99 13.88 13.92
C ALA A 35 -4.94 15.27 14.55
N ILE A 36 -5.28 16.30 13.79
CA ILE A 36 -5.36 17.68 14.27
C ILE A 36 -6.43 17.82 15.36
N ASP A 37 -7.57 17.16 15.19
CA ASP A 37 -8.66 17.13 16.16
C ASP A 37 -8.39 16.25 17.39
N GLY A 38 -7.25 15.54 17.44
CA GLY A 38 -6.84 14.68 18.56
C GLY A 38 -7.57 13.32 18.64
N HIS A 39 -8.34 12.96 17.63
CA HIS A 39 -9.06 11.68 17.55
C HIS A 39 -8.25 10.54 16.94
N PHE A 40 -7.22 10.86 16.17
CA PHE A 40 -6.28 9.90 15.57
C PHE A 40 -4.90 10.14 16.16
N LYS A 41 -4.35 9.14 16.87
CA LYS A 41 -3.22 9.34 17.77
C LYS A 41 -1.90 8.73 17.30
N GLY A 42 -1.96 7.71 16.47
CA GLY A 42 -0.77 7.00 16.01
C GLY A 42 -0.84 6.65 14.53
N LEU A 43 0.31 6.75 13.85
CA LEU A 43 0.42 6.42 12.43
C LEU A 43 1.70 5.63 12.18
N PHE A 44 1.59 4.52 11.44
CA PHE A 44 2.71 3.79 10.87
C PHE A 44 2.74 4.01 9.36
N VAL A 45 3.84 4.58 8.87
CA VAL A 45 4.08 4.88 7.45
C VAL A 45 5.17 3.96 6.93
N GLN A 46 4.89 3.25 5.86
CA GLN A 46 5.84 2.33 5.25
C GLN A 46 6.05 2.65 3.77
N GLY A 47 7.29 3.00 3.40
CA GLY A 47 7.69 3.22 2.02
C GLY A 47 7.02 4.40 1.32
N GLU A 48 6.64 5.42 2.07
CA GLU A 48 5.94 6.60 1.57
C GLU A 48 6.43 7.88 2.27
N ASP A 49 6.70 8.91 1.48
CA ASP A 49 7.02 10.26 2.00
C ASP A 49 5.79 11.16 1.90
N ILE A 50 4.81 10.93 2.79
CA ILE A 50 3.52 11.61 2.78
C ILE A 50 3.64 13.12 2.97
N ALA A 51 4.67 13.59 3.64
CA ALA A 51 4.95 15.02 3.78
C ALA A 51 5.28 15.69 2.42
N GLN A 52 5.67 14.91 1.40
CA GLN A 52 5.92 15.40 0.05
C GLN A 52 4.89 14.94 -0.98
N SER A 53 4.26 13.77 -0.78
CA SER A 53 3.36 13.18 -1.78
C SER A 53 1.93 13.70 -1.67
N ASP A 54 1.49 14.04 -0.46
CA ASP A 54 0.13 14.53 -0.24
C ASP A 54 0.02 16.04 -0.47
N PRO A 55 -1.12 16.50 -1.03
CA PRO A 55 -1.37 17.92 -1.23
C PRO A 55 -1.48 18.66 0.10
N ASN A 56 -1.19 19.97 0.08
CA ASN A 56 -1.22 20.83 1.26
C ASN A 56 -0.21 20.42 2.36
N THR A 57 1.06 20.45 2.02
CA THR A 57 2.19 20.05 2.90
C THR A 57 2.12 20.70 4.30
N VAL A 58 1.65 21.94 4.42
CA VAL A 58 1.52 22.62 5.72
C VAL A 58 0.50 21.90 6.60
N HIS A 59 -0.65 21.52 6.04
CA HIS A 59 -1.69 20.77 6.75
C HIS A 59 -1.20 19.37 7.14
N VAL A 60 -0.55 18.67 6.22
CA VAL A 60 0.03 17.33 6.46
C VAL A 60 1.07 17.40 7.59
N MET A 61 1.99 18.33 7.54
CA MET A 61 3.01 18.50 8.58
C MET A 61 2.40 18.84 9.94
N HIS A 62 1.36 19.69 9.97
CA HIS A 62 0.61 19.97 11.20
C HIS A 62 -0.04 18.71 11.75
N ALA A 63 -0.69 17.91 10.91
CA ALA A 63 -1.28 16.66 11.32
C ALA A 63 -0.25 15.67 11.89
N LEU A 64 0.87 15.47 11.19
CA LEU A 64 1.94 14.57 11.64
C LEU A 64 2.54 14.98 12.98
N THR A 65 2.74 16.28 13.20
CA THR A 65 3.28 16.80 14.47
C THR A 65 2.26 16.83 15.60
N SER A 66 0.96 16.67 15.30
CA SER A 66 -0.11 16.55 16.30
C SER A 66 -0.28 15.11 16.82
N LEU A 67 0.31 14.12 16.17
CA LEU A 67 0.20 12.71 16.56
C LEU A 67 1.04 12.40 17.81
N GLU A 68 0.51 11.55 18.69
CA GLU A 68 1.23 11.03 19.85
C GLU A 68 2.36 10.05 19.44
N LEU A 69 2.16 9.33 18.33
CA LEU A 69 3.13 8.37 17.81
C LEU A 69 3.16 8.37 16.28
N VAL A 70 4.33 8.63 15.71
CA VAL A 70 4.62 8.44 14.28
C VAL A 70 5.76 7.45 14.16
N ILE A 71 5.50 6.34 13.49
CA ILE A 71 6.51 5.33 13.13
C ILE A 71 6.70 5.40 11.62
N VAL A 72 7.92 5.46 11.14
CA VAL A 72 8.25 5.45 9.72
C VAL A 72 9.19 4.30 9.42
N GLN A 73 8.90 3.54 8.37
CA GLN A 73 9.82 2.57 7.80
C GLN A 73 10.10 2.93 6.35
N ASP A 74 11.33 3.31 6.04
CA ASP A 74 11.72 3.73 4.70
C ASP A 74 13.21 3.47 4.45
N LEU A 75 13.62 3.56 3.18
CA LEU A 75 15.02 3.47 2.74
C LEU A 75 15.85 4.68 3.17
N PHE A 76 15.22 5.85 3.25
CA PHE A 76 15.87 7.12 3.51
C PHE A 76 15.17 7.89 4.63
N ILE A 77 15.93 8.71 5.34
CA ILE A 77 15.35 9.70 6.23
C ILE A 77 14.81 10.85 5.37
N ASN A 78 13.55 10.69 4.98
CA ASN A 78 12.79 11.63 4.16
C ASN A 78 12.11 12.71 5.02
N GLU A 79 11.27 13.56 4.44
CA GLU A 79 10.62 14.66 5.17
C GLU A 79 9.64 14.12 6.22
N THR A 80 8.92 13.06 5.93
CA THR A 80 8.03 12.37 6.90
C THR A 80 8.84 11.79 8.06
N ALA A 81 9.98 11.17 7.77
CA ALA A 81 10.85 10.59 8.80
C ALA A 81 11.45 11.63 9.76
N LYS A 82 11.59 12.88 9.33
CA LYS A 82 12.12 13.96 10.22
C LYS A 82 11.20 14.26 11.40
N VAL A 83 9.92 13.95 11.30
CA VAL A 83 8.94 14.15 12.38
C VAL A 83 8.52 12.82 13.03
N ALA A 84 9.15 11.71 12.65
CA ALA A 84 8.89 10.41 13.23
C ALA A 84 9.46 10.29 14.66
N HIS A 85 8.72 9.65 15.54
CA HIS A 85 9.19 9.24 16.87
C HIS A 85 10.06 8.00 16.80
N VAL A 86 9.79 7.12 15.84
CA VAL A 86 10.55 5.89 15.59
C VAL A 86 10.79 5.74 14.09
N PHE A 87 12.02 5.42 13.72
CA PHE A 87 12.38 5.11 12.35
C PHE A 87 12.95 3.70 12.23
N PHE A 88 12.34 2.88 11.39
CA PHE A 88 12.87 1.57 11.02
C PHE A 88 13.52 1.64 9.63
N PRO A 89 14.79 1.24 9.49
CA PRO A 89 15.40 1.15 8.18
C PRO A 89 14.68 0.13 7.30
N GLY A 90 14.28 0.55 6.11
CA GLY A 90 13.72 -0.31 5.08
C GLY A 90 14.79 -1.04 4.28
N THR A 91 14.35 -1.94 3.40
CA THR A 91 15.20 -2.66 2.44
C THR A 91 14.82 -2.33 1.01
N SER A 92 15.81 -2.23 0.13
CA SER A 92 15.59 -2.07 -1.31
C SER A 92 15.04 -3.36 -1.93
N PHE A 93 14.56 -3.29 -3.17
CA PHE A 93 14.13 -4.49 -3.92
C PHE A 93 15.26 -5.50 -4.15
N LEU A 94 16.52 -5.08 -4.05
CA LEU A 94 17.70 -5.97 -4.15
C LEU A 94 17.94 -6.78 -2.87
N GLU A 95 17.34 -6.43 -1.76
CA GLU A 95 17.59 -6.97 -0.43
C GLU A 95 16.43 -7.81 0.10
N LYS A 96 15.34 -7.95 -0.66
CA LYS A 96 14.12 -8.62 -0.19
C LYS A 96 13.69 -9.78 -1.07
N ASP A 97 13.03 -10.74 -0.45
CA ASP A 97 12.30 -11.82 -1.10
C ASP A 97 10.80 -11.53 -1.06
N GLY A 98 10.09 -11.94 -2.11
CA GLY A 98 8.66 -11.72 -2.18
C GLY A 98 8.10 -11.73 -3.59
N THR A 99 7.02 -10.99 -3.76
CA THR A 99 6.37 -10.79 -5.07
C THR A 99 6.08 -9.31 -5.30
N PHE A 100 6.23 -8.87 -6.56
CA PHE A 100 5.75 -7.57 -7.01
C PHE A 100 4.71 -7.76 -8.09
N THR A 101 3.66 -6.94 -8.05
CA THR A 101 2.64 -6.89 -9.11
C THR A 101 2.84 -5.60 -9.90
N ASN A 102 3.05 -5.74 -11.21
CA ASN A 102 3.25 -4.59 -12.09
C ASN A 102 1.92 -3.99 -12.61
N ALA A 103 2.02 -2.95 -13.43
CA ALA A 103 0.86 -2.25 -13.99
C ALA A 103 -0.01 -3.12 -14.91
N GLU A 104 0.52 -4.17 -15.52
CA GLU A 104 -0.23 -5.16 -16.30
C GLU A 104 -0.83 -6.29 -15.43
N ARG A 105 -0.84 -6.12 -14.11
CA ARG A 105 -1.34 -7.11 -13.14
C ARG A 105 -0.51 -8.39 -13.07
N ARG A 106 0.73 -8.35 -13.54
CA ARG A 106 1.62 -9.50 -13.54
C ARG A 106 2.33 -9.61 -12.21
N ILE A 107 2.12 -10.73 -11.53
CA ILE A 107 2.76 -11.07 -10.26
C ILE A 107 4.09 -11.73 -10.59
N ASN A 108 5.17 -11.14 -10.15
CA ASN A 108 6.53 -11.57 -10.40
C ASN A 108 7.25 -11.89 -9.09
N ARG A 109 8.12 -12.90 -9.11
CA ARG A 109 9.04 -13.17 -8.00
C ARG A 109 10.11 -12.08 -7.93
N VAL A 110 10.37 -11.63 -6.70
CA VAL A 110 11.54 -10.83 -6.34
C VAL A 110 12.46 -11.70 -5.50
N ARG A 111 13.72 -11.75 -5.83
CA ARG A 111 14.74 -12.53 -5.12
C ARG A 111 15.86 -11.62 -4.65
N PRO A 112 16.35 -11.78 -3.42
CA PRO A 112 17.43 -10.93 -2.93
C PRO A 112 18.72 -11.18 -3.73
N ALA A 113 19.29 -10.09 -4.25
CA ALA A 113 20.61 -10.10 -4.85
C ALA A 113 21.71 -9.85 -3.80
N MET A 114 21.34 -9.30 -2.66
CA MET A 114 22.22 -8.99 -1.54
C MET A 114 21.48 -9.16 -0.21
N ARG A 115 22.23 -9.31 0.86
CA ARG A 115 21.64 -9.37 2.21
C ARG A 115 21.09 -8.01 2.63
N PRO A 116 19.99 -7.98 3.40
CA PRO A 116 19.49 -6.74 4.00
C PRO A 116 20.59 -6.04 4.79
N ARG A 117 20.85 -4.78 4.48
CA ARG A 117 21.92 -4.02 5.14
C ARG A 117 21.64 -3.78 6.63
N ASN A 118 20.37 -3.70 6.99
CA ASN A 118 19.89 -3.60 8.38
C ASN A 118 19.67 -4.96 9.04
N GLY A 119 19.93 -6.08 8.33
CA GLY A 119 19.77 -7.45 8.82
C GLY A 119 18.36 -8.03 8.74
N LYS A 120 17.34 -7.25 8.38
CA LYS A 120 15.93 -7.66 8.34
C LYS A 120 15.21 -7.10 7.14
N GLN A 121 14.24 -7.85 6.63
CA GLN A 121 13.28 -7.37 5.64
C GLN A 121 12.08 -6.71 6.34
N GLU A 122 11.31 -5.90 5.62
CA GLU A 122 10.19 -5.15 6.19
C GLU A 122 9.14 -6.05 6.85
N TRP A 123 8.80 -7.17 6.23
CA TRP A 123 7.83 -8.10 6.80
C TRP A 123 8.27 -8.65 8.17
N GLN A 124 9.57 -8.87 8.37
CA GLN A 124 10.12 -9.31 9.64
C GLN A 124 9.96 -8.24 10.73
N VAL A 125 10.21 -6.98 10.36
CA VAL A 125 10.01 -5.84 11.28
C VAL A 125 8.53 -5.71 11.65
N VAL A 126 7.62 -5.87 10.68
CA VAL A 126 6.17 -5.84 10.92
C VAL A 126 5.73 -6.99 11.83
N ALA A 127 6.25 -8.21 11.60
CA ALA A 127 5.94 -9.37 12.43
C ALA A 127 6.44 -9.20 13.88
N GLU A 128 7.64 -8.66 14.07
CA GLU A 128 8.18 -8.35 15.39
C GLU A 128 7.39 -7.25 16.11
N LEU A 129 7.00 -6.20 15.38
CA LEU A 129 6.14 -5.14 15.92
C LEU A 129 4.78 -5.69 16.33
N SER A 130 4.18 -6.55 15.51
CA SER A 130 2.91 -7.23 15.81
C SER A 130 3.03 -8.08 17.07
N ALA A 131 4.13 -8.84 17.21
CA ALA A 131 4.39 -9.62 18.42
C ALA A 131 4.55 -8.73 19.67
N ALA A 132 5.24 -7.61 19.56
CA ALA A 132 5.39 -6.63 20.65
C ALA A 132 4.07 -5.99 21.06
N LEU A 133 3.11 -5.87 20.12
CA LEU A 133 1.76 -5.38 20.36
C LEU A 133 0.79 -6.47 20.87
N GLY A 134 1.26 -7.70 21.06
CA GLY A 134 0.46 -8.81 21.58
C GLY A 134 -0.36 -9.58 20.54
N ALA A 135 -0.12 -9.35 19.25
CA ALA A 135 -0.74 -10.07 18.13
C ALA A 135 0.34 -10.73 17.24
N PRO A 136 1.06 -11.75 17.71
CA PRO A 136 2.21 -12.32 17.02
C PRO A 136 1.82 -12.93 15.67
N MET A 137 2.61 -12.61 14.65
CA MET A 137 2.61 -13.25 13.34
C MET A 137 3.87 -14.09 13.22
N HIS A 138 3.73 -15.36 12.81
CA HIS A 138 4.85 -16.29 12.71
C HIS A 138 5.01 -16.76 11.27
N TYR A 139 6.07 -16.31 10.62
CA TYR A 139 6.47 -16.74 9.28
C TYR A 139 7.98 -17.01 9.28
N ASP A 140 8.37 -18.11 8.67
CA ASP A 140 9.79 -18.45 8.48
C ASP A 140 10.37 -17.73 7.27
N ASP A 141 9.54 -17.54 6.24
CA ASP A 141 9.90 -16.85 5.01
C ASP A 141 8.69 -16.22 4.31
N ALA A 142 8.96 -15.43 3.27
CA ALA A 142 7.93 -14.71 2.54
C ALA A 142 6.98 -15.62 1.72
N SER A 143 7.33 -16.90 1.47
CA SER A 143 6.43 -17.83 0.78
C SER A 143 5.22 -18.15 1.63
N GLN A 144 5.40 -18.32 2.95
CA GLN A 144 4.29 -18.57 3.89
C GLN A 144 3.30 -17.41 3.93
N ILE A 145 3.80 -16.17 3.80
CA ILE A 145 2.92 -14.99 3.68
C ILE A 145 2.10 -15.06 2.37
N MET A 146 2.74 -15.48 1.27
CA MET A 146 2.02 -15.64 -0.01
C MET A 146 0.98 -16.78 0.07
N ASP A 147 1.30 -17.86 0.75
CA ASP A 147 0.39 -18.99 0.94
C ASP A 147 -0.84 -18.57 1.78
N GLU A 148 -0.64 -17.75 2.80
CA GLU A 148 -1.75 -17.15 3.58
C GLU A 148 -2.60 -16.21 2.71
N ILE A 149 -1.98 -15.34 1.91
CA ILE A 149 -2.70 -14.48 0.96
C ILE A 149 -3.54 -15.33 0.00
N ALA A 150 -2.97 -16.41 -0.53
CA ALA A 150 -3.66 -17.33 -1.44
C ALA A 150 -4.84 -18.04 -0.77
N ALA A 151 -4.68 -18.45 0.48
CA ALA A 151 -5.74 -19.11 1.24
C ALA A 151 -6.92 -18.19 1.55
N LEU A 152 -6.66 -16.91 1.85
CA LEU A 152 -7.68 -15.96 2.27
C LEU A 152 -8.26 -15.13 1.12
N THR A 153 -7.59 -15.08 -0.04
CA THR A 153 -7.96 -14.20 -1.14
C THR A 153 -8.22 -15.00 -2.42
N PRO A 154 -9.48 -15.30 -2.77
CA PRO A 154 -9.82 -16.17 -3.90
C PRO A 154 -9.20 -15.78 -5.24
N THR A 155 -8.88 -14.50 -5.44
CA THR A 155 -8.23 -14.00 -6.65
C THR A 155 -6.72 -14.27 -6.70
N PHE A 156 -6.15 -14.75 -5.60
CA PHE A 156 -4.75 -15.19 -5.47
C PHE A 156 -4.61 -16.69 -5.19
N ALA A 157 -5.72 -17.42 -5.08
CA ALA A 157 -5.72 -18.83 -4.68
C ALA A 157 -4.86 -19.76 -5.55
N GLY A 158 -4.54 -19.36 -6.77
CA GLY A 158 -3.65 -20.07 -7.67
C GLY A 158 -2.19 -19.58 -7.67
N VAL A 159 -1.80 -18.70 -6.75
CA VAL A 159 -0.45 -18.12 -6.69
C VAL A 159 0.36 -18.75 -5.58
N SER A 160 1.54 -19.25 -5.90
CA SER A 160 2.54 -19.70 -4.93
C SER A 160 3.94 -19.38 -5.43
N PHE A 161 4.92 -19.38 -4.54
CA PHE A 161 6.32 -19.20 -4.96
C PHE A 161 6.77 -20.31 -5.89
N ALA A 162 6.44 -21.56 -5.59
CA ALA A 162 6.78 -22.71 -6.44
C ALA A 162 6.25 -22.51 -7.87
N LYS A 163 4.99 -22.09 -8.01
CA LYS A 163 4.40 -21.82 -9.33
C LYS A 163 5.09 -20.67 -10.05
N LEU A 164 5.35 -19.57 -9.35
CA LEU A 164 6.03 -18.44 -9.95
C LEU A 164 7.48 -18.76 -10.34
N ASP A 165 8.14 -19.66 -9.62
CA ASP A 165 9.48 -20.14 -9.97
C ASP A 165 9.46 -21.03 -11.23
N GLU A 166 8.39 -21.80 -11.44
CA GLU A 166 8.19 -22.62 -12.63
C GLU A 166 7.83 -21.78 -13.87
N VAL A 167 6.83 -20.89 -13.76
CA VAL A 167 6.26 -20.19 -14.93
C VAL A 167 6.78 -18.74 -15.08
N GLY A 168 7.60 -18.25 -14.16
CA GLY A 168 8.17 -16.91 -14.14
C GLY A 168 7.21 -15.85 -13.60
N SER A 169 5.97 -15.82 -14.03
CA SER A 169 4.96 -14.85 -13.60
C SER A 169 3.56 -15.27 -13.99
N VAL A 170 2.54 -14.78 -13.26
CA VAL A 170 1.12 -14.99 -13.62
C VAL A 170 0.38 -13.66 -13.59
N GLN A 171 -0.64 -13.51 -14.43
CA GLN A 171 -1.49 -12.32 -14.39
C GLN A 171 -2.67 -12.52 -13.43
N TRP A 172 -2.83 -11.58 -12.53
CA TRP A 172 -3.96 -11.55 -11.60
C TRP A 172 -5.29 -11.25 -12.32
N PRO A 173 -6.42 -11.87 -11.94
CA PRO A 173 -6.59 -12.95 -10.97
C PRO A 173 -5.99 -14.30 -11.43
N CYS A 174 -5.53 -15.08 -10.45
CA CYS A 174 -5.05 -16.44 -10.67
C CYS A 174 -5.66 -17.35 -9.60
N ASN A 175 -6.45 -18.34 -10.03
CA ASN A 175 -7.17 -19.27 -9.17
C ASN A 175 -7.45 -20.58 -9.91
N GLU A 176 -8.26 -21.47 -9.34
CA GLU A 176 -8.59 -22.77 -9.97
C GLU A 176 -9.25 -22.63 -11.35
N ALA A 177 -10.14 -21.64 -11.52
CA ALA A 177 -10.81 -21.39 -12.80
C ALA A 177 -9.85 -20.78 -13.85
N MET A 178 -8.81 -20.10 -13.41
CA MET A 178 -7.82 -19.42 -14.23
C MET A 178 -6.41 -19.75 -13.73
N PRO A 179 -5.98 -21.03 -13.86
CA PRO A 179 -4.74 -21.50 -13.24
C PRO A 179 -3.47 -20.91 -13.86
N LEU A 180 -3.53 -20.42 -15.09
CA LEU A 180 -2.42 -19.72 -15.75
C LEU A 180 -2.52 -18.19 -15.63
N GLY A 181 -3.48 -17.70 -14.85
CA GLY A 181 -3.79 -16.28 -14.70
C GLY A 181 -4.83 -15.77 -15.71
N THR A 182 -5.15 -14.49 -15.65
CA THR A 182 -6.20 -13.84 -16.44
C THR A 182 -5.62 -12.76 -17.35
N PRO A 183 -5.23 -13.08 -18.59
CA PRO A 183 -4.65 -12.10 -19.52
C PRO A 183 -5.64 -10.97 -19.88
N ILE A 184 -6.90 -11.32 -20.10
CA ILE A 184 -7.96 -10.38 -20.48
C ILE A 184 -8.99 -10.32 -19.35
N MET A 185 -9.19 -9.12 -18.81
CA MET A 185 -10.17 -8.87 -17.76
C MET A 185 -11.57 -8.69 -18.35
N HIS A 186 -12.57 -9.11 -17.55
CA HIS A 186 -13.99 -8.87 -17.86
C HIS A 186 -14.47 -9.46 -19.19
N GLU A 187 -13.91 -10.58 -19.62
CA GLU A 187 -14.39 -11.30 -20.79
C GLU A 187 -15.85 -11.74 -20.56
N GLY A 188 -16.72 -11.36 -21.49
CA GLY A 188 -18.15 -11.63 -21.46
C GLY A 188 -18.99 -10.78 -20.50
N ARG A 189 -18.48 -10.43 -19.33
CA ARG A 189 -19.20 -9.57 -18.34
C ARG A 189 -18.25 -8.92 -17.33
N PHE A 190 -18.68 -7.79 -16.78
CA PHE A 190 -18.00 -7.18 -15.63
C PHE A 190 -18.38 -7.90 -14.33
N VAL A 191 -17.42 -8.05 -13.40
CA VAL A 191 -17.70 -8.60 -12.06
C VAL A 191 -18.76 -7.80 -11.31
N ARG A 192 -18.80 -6.51 -11.57
CA ARG A 192 -19.79 -5.57 -11.00
C ARG A 192 -21.19 -5.70 -11.62
N GLY A 193 -21.33 -6.35 -12.76
CA GLY A 193 -22.56 -6.36 -13.58
C GLY A 193 -22.58 -5.19 -14.57
N LEU A 194 -23.75 -4.58 -14.74
CA LEU A 194 -23.90 -3.45 -15.67
C LEU A 194 -23.13 -2.21 -15.21
N GLY A 195 -22.66 -1.43 -16.17
CA GLY A 195 -22.06 -0.11 -15.93
C GLY A 195 -23.06 0.84 -15.25
N ARG A 196 -22.53 1.69 -14.38
CA ARG A 196 -23.32 2.74 -13.71
C ARG A 196 -22.83 4.11 -14.13
N PHE A 197 -23.70 4.91 -14.70
CA PHE A 197 -23.43 6.33 -14.92
C PHE A 197 -23.53 7.08 -13.59
N THR A 198 -22.53 7.87 -13.29
CA THR A 198 -22.53 8.77 -12.13
C THR A 198 -22.49 10.20 -12.66
N PRO A 199 -23.59 10.97 -12.55
CA PRO A 199 -23.56 12.37 -12.90
C PRO A 199 -22.51 13.10 -12.06
N THR A 200 -21.59 13.77 -12.73
CA THR A 200 -20.55 14.55 -12.06
C THR A 200 -20.70 15.99 -12.54
N PRO A 201 -21.24 16.88 -11.71
CA PRO A 201 -21.36 18.29 -12.07
C PRO A 201 -19.95 18.91 -12.19
N TYR A 202 -19.82 19.87 -13.09
CA TYR A 202 -18.61 20.67 -13.16
C TYR A 202 -18.50 21.56 -11.93
N VAL A 203 -17.41 21.41 -11.20
CA VAL A 203 -17.04 22.28 -10.07
C VAL A 203 -15.85 23.12 -10.53
N PRO A 204 -16.00 24.45 -10.66
CA PRO A 204 -14.87 25.30 -11.04
C PRO A 204 -13.78 25.25 -10.00
N THR A 205 -12.53 25.28 -10.46
CA THR A 205 -11.38 25.42 -9.55
C THR A 205 -11.31 26.84 -8.95
N ASP A 206 -10.79 26.93 -7.75
CA ASP A 206 -10.44 28.22 -7.12
C ASP A 206 -9.14 28.81 -7.71
N GLU A 207 -8.32 27.97 -8.36
CA GLU A 207 -7.14 28.38 -9.11
C GLU A 207 -7.55 29.14 -10.37
N LYS A 208 -7.56 30.48 -10.29
CA LYS A 208 -7.92 31.38 -11.39
C LYS A 208 -6.81 32.37 -11.64
N SER A 209 -6.60 32.71 -12.92
CA SER A 209 -5.73 33.81 -13.27
C SER A 209 -6.31 35.15 -12.74
N THR A 210 -5.45 36.01 -12.24
CA THR A 210 -5.79 37.35 -11.76
C THR A 210 -4.86 38.35 -12.42
N ARG A 211 -5.17 39.66 -12.29
CA ARG A 211 -4.28 40.71 -12.80
C ARG A 211 -2.87 40.65 -12.17
N ARG A 212 -2.78 40.22 -10.91
CA ARG A 212 -1.51 40.05 -10.20
C ARG A 212 -0.81 38.74 -10.57
N PHE A 213 -1.58 37.69 -10.84
CA PHE A 213 -1.10 36.34 -11.18
C PHE A 213 -1.78 35.91 -12.48
N PRO A 214 -1.26 36.33 -13.65
CA PRO A 214 -1.95 36.14 -14.92
C PRO A 214 -1.77 34.74 -15.52
N LEU A 215 -0.90 33.90 -14.93
CA LEU A 215 -0.59 32.56 -15.41
C LEU A 215 -1.20 31.50 -14.49
N LEU A 216 -1.66 30.41 -15.08
CA LEU A 216 -2.03 29.17 -14.39
C LEU A 216 -0.89 28.19 -14.48
N LEU A 217 -0.43 27.70 -13.33
CA LEU A 217 0.53 26.60 -13.27
C LEU A 217 -0.19 25.27 -13.46
N THR A 218 0.18 24.52 -14.47
CA THR A 218 -0.26 23.13 -14.62
C THR A 218 0.94 22.20 -14.44
N THR A 219 0.71 21.10 -13.75
CA THR A 219 1.71 20.05 -13.57
C THR A 219 1.29 18.79 -14.34
N GLY A 220 2.25 18.03 -14.80
CA GLY A 220 2.03 16.77 -15.49
C GLY A 220 2.91 15.66 -14.91
N ARG A 221 2.58 14.42 -15.21
CA ARG A 221 3.38 13.27 -14.82
C ARG A 221 4.40 12.96 -15.90
N ILE A 222 5.61 12.64 -15.48
CA ILE A 222 6.65 12.04 -16.34
C ILE A 222 6.57 10.53 -16.13
N LEU A 223 6.39 9.77 -17.21
CA LEU A 223 6.15 8.33 -17.15
C LEU A 223 7.26 7.55 -16.41
N SER A 224 8.51 8.00 -16.50
CA SER A 224 9.65 7.40 -15.83
C SER A 224 9.77 7.75 -14.34
N GLN A 225 8.94 8.66 -13.84
CA GLN A 225 8.90 9.07 -12.44
C GLN A 225 7.63 8.52 -11.79
N TYR A 226 7.79 7.55 -10.91
CA TYR A 226 6.65 7.03 -10.16
C TYR A 226 6.18 8.05 -9.11
N ASN A 227 4.89 8.40 -9.18
CA ASN A 227 4.27 9.43 -8.34
C ASN A 227 5.07 10.76 -8.34
N VAL A 228 5.39 11.29 -7.18
CA VAL A 228 6.16 12.54 -7.01
C VAL A 228 7.66 12.36 -7.16
N GLY A 229 8.13 11.14 -7.41
CA GLY A 229 9.55 10.82 -7.54
C GLY A 229 10.32 10.92 -6.22
N ALA A 230 9.66 10.72 -5.09
CA ALA A 230 10.27 10.84 -3.76
C ALA A 230 11.46 9.89 -3.56
N GLN A 231 11.38 8.69 -4.13
CA GLN A 231 12.48 7.71 -4.10
C GLN A 231 13.50 7.94 -5.22
N THR A 232 13.03 8.16 -6.45
CA THR A 232 13.89 8.26 -7.63
C THR A 232 14.76 9.52 -7.66
N ARG A 233 14.36 10.61 -7.03
CA ARG A 233 15.16 11.85 -6.93
C ARG A 233 16.30 11.77 -5.93
N ARG A 234 16.38 10.71 -5.15
CA ARG A 234 17.42 10.49 -4.12
C ARG A 234 18.52 9.53 -4.59
N THR A 235 18.33 8.90 -5.72
CA THR A 235 19.36 8.11 -6.40
C THR A 235 20.13 9.04 -7.34
N ALA A 236 21.17 9.66 -6.83
CA ALA A 236 22.15 10.37 -7.63
C ALA A 236 23.32 9.46 -8.00
#